data_201ed1f4e34e77bb92dc1821fab99815
#
_entry.id   201ed1f4e34e77bb92dc1821fab99815
#
_cell.length_a   1.000
_cell.length_b   1.000
_cell.length_c   1.000
_cell.angle_alpha   90.00
_cell.angle_beta   90.00
_cell.angle_gamma   90.00
#
_symmetry.space_group_name_H-M   'P 1'
#
loop_
_entity.id
_entity.type
_entity.pdbx_description
1 polymer ?
#
loop_
_entity_poly.entity_id
_entity_poly.type
_entity_poly.pdbx_seq_one_letter_code
_entity_poly.pdbx_strand_id
1 'polypeptide(L)'
;MAFVIGERGCGKTFNAKVAMLKKFLKTGEQFIYLRRYKTELDTSLATFWNDLQSHDYFKDHNLKVKKSKLLTEFTCDGKVCGYAVPLSTSNILKSTAFPNVKTIVFDEFILDNGTYRYLKNEVTMMLDIIETVGRLRDIQVIFLGNALTITNPYFAYFDLDLPYNSEFRTFKDGLIVVNYIKNMPYREAKKQSRFGKLIDNTEYGRYAIDNEMLRDNTHFIEKKPNDSIFWGVLVINGNNVGIWQGKNGYLYLSPKYDPNTVHKFACDFNDHTEQTIFLNAKDNYYLRLCVTAYKQGILKFENQKIKNITIPLLNKCIAF
;
A
#
# COMPACT_ATOMS: atom_id res chain seq x y z
N MET A 1 11.07 -7.83 3.05
CA MET A 1 9.91 -7.45 2.19
C MET A 1 10.31 -6.30 1.28
N ALA A 2 9.78 -6.24 0.04
CA ALA A 2 10.03 -5.13 -0.88
C ALA A 2 8.70 -4.56 -1.39
N PHE A 3 8.53 -3.24 -1.27
CA PHE A 3 7.38 -2.51 -1.82
C PHE A 3 7.84 -1.74 -3.04
N VAL A 4 7.32 -2.07 -4.20
CA VAL A 4 7.72 -1.51 -5.50
C VAL A 4 6.57 -0.69 -6.05
N ILE A 5 6.73 0.62 -6.07
CA ILE A 5 5.72 1.60 -6.48
C ILE A 5 6.24 2.37 -7.69
N GLY A 6 5.40 2.60 -8.66
CA GLY A 6 5.78 3.35 -9.85
C GLY A 6 4.61 3.60 -10.78
N GLU A 7 4.88 4.25 -11.92
CA GLU A 7 3.87 4.57 -12.93
C GLU A 7 3.15 3.31 -13.44
N ARG A 8 1.92 3.50 -13.88
CA ARG A 8 1.18 2.47 -14.59
C ARG A 8 1.86 2.16 -15.93
N GLY A 9 2.17 0.87 -16.14
CA GLY A 9 2.78 0.39 -17.39
C GLY A 9 4.32 0.40 -17.41
N CYS A 10 5.02 0.81 -16.33
CA CYS A 10 6.49 0.81 -16.28
C CYS A 10 7.13 -0.59 -16.14
N GLY A 11 6.36 -1.67 -16.31
CA GLY A 11 6.87 -3.04 -16.37
C GLY A 11 7.03 -3.76 -15.03
N LYS A 12 6.46 -3.28 -13.92
CA LYS A 12 6.60 -3.92 -12.59
C LYS A 12 6.23 -5.39 -12.60
N THR A 13 5.01 -5.71 -13.00
CA THR A 13 4.49 -7.08 -13.04
C THR A 13 5.25 -7.95 -14.05
N PHE A 14 5.58 -7.39 -15.22
CA PHE A 14 6.40 -8.05 -16.23
C PHE A 14 7.76 -8.48 -15.68
N ASN A 15 8.51 -7.55 -15.11
CA ASN A 15 9.83 -7.85 -14.54
C ASN A 15 9.77 -8.82 -13.36
N ALA A 16 8.71 -8.76 -12.54
CA ALA A 16 8.51 -9.75 -11.48
C ALA A 16 8.32 -11.16 -12.05
N LYS A 17 7.50 -11.33 -13.11
CA LYS A 17 7.33 -12.62 -13.80
C LYS A 17 8.65 -13.13 -14.37
N VAL A 18 9.42 -12.27 -15.06
CA VAL A 18 10.76 -12.62 -15.59
C VAL A 18 11.70 -13.09 -14.47
N ALA A 19 11.75 -12.35 -13.37
CA ALA A 19 12.62 -12.70 -12.24
C ALA A 19 12.24 -14.04 -11.60
N MET A 20 10.93 -14.28 -11.40
CA MET A 20 10.43 -15.54 -10.84
C MET A 20 10.76 -16.74 -11.72
N LEU A 21 10.51 -16.64 -13.03
CA LEU A 21 10.85 -17.73 -13.97
C LEU A 21 12.34 -17.97 -14.08
N LYS A 22 13.17 -16.93 -14.12
CA LYS A 22 14.64 -17.09 -14.12
C LYS A 22 15.12 -17.81 -12.87
N LYS A 23 14.58 -17.49 -11.69
CA LYS A 23 14.90 -18.20 -10.45
C LYS A 23 14.47 -19.65 -10.52
N PHE A 24 13.24 -19.93 -10.97
CA PHE A 24 12.76 -21.30 -11.13
C PHE A 24 13.64 -22.12 -12.07
N LEU A 25 13.97 -21.60 -13.24
CA LEU A 25 14.81 -22.29 -14.22
C LEU A 25 16.23 -22.54 -13.70
N LYS A 26 16.76 -21.63 -12.88
CA LYS A 26 18.12 -21.74 -12.32
C LYS A 26 18.22 -22.67 -11.10
N THR A 27 17.23 -22.59 -10.19
CA THR A 27 17.32 -23.17 -8.84
C THR A 27 16.16 -24.09 -8.49
N GLY A 28 15.08 -24.13 -9.29
CA GLY A 28 13.84 -24.84 -8.96
C GLY A 28 12.98 -24.10 -7.93
N GLU A 29 13.35 -22.88 -7.53
CA GLU A 29 12.56 -22.06 -6.59
C GLU A 29 11.21 -21.70 -7.17
N GLN A 30 10.14 -22.04 -6.45
CA GLN A 30 8.77 -21.74 -6.82
C GLN A 30 8.34 -20.37 -6.25
N PHE A 31 7.24 -19.86 -6.80
CA PHE A 31 6.64 -18.59 -6.33
C PHE A 31 5.15 -18.73 -6.07
N ILE A 32 4.61 -17.77 -5.29
CA ILE A 32 3.19 -17.53 -5.18
C ILE A 32 2.88 -16.14 -5.74
N TYR A 33 1.92 -16.08 -6.67
CA TYR A 33 1.36 -14.83 -7.18
C TYR A 33 0.02 -14.55 -6.52
N LEU A 34 -0.09 -13.41 -5.87
CA LEU A 34 -1.29 -12.98 -5.14
C LEU A 34 -1.97 -11.83 -5.86
N ARG A 35 -3.29 -11.90 -5.90
CA ARG A 35 -4.20 -10.77 -6.09
C ARG A 35 -5.14 -10.71 -4.89
N ARG A 36 -5.76 -9.58 -4.66
CA ARG A 36 -6.65 -9.41 -3.49
C ARG A 36 -7.88 -10.27 -3.57
N TYR A 37 -8.61 -10.21 -4.68
CA TYR A 37 -9.84 -10.95 -4.90
C TYR A 37 -9.69 -12.02 -5.97
N LYS A 38 -10.53 -13.06 -5.87
CA LYS A 38 -10.56 -14.15 -6.85
C LYS A 38 -10.91 -13.66 -8.26
N THR A 39 -11.85 -12.73 -8.38
CA THR A 39 -12.25 -12.13 -9.67
C THR A 39 -11.09 -11.39 -10.36
N GLU A 40 -10.29 -10.64 -9.60
CA GLU A 40 -9.09 -9.98 -10.12
C GLU A 40 -8.05 -11.00 -10.56
N LEU A 41 -7.86 -12.06 -9.75
CA LEU A 41 -6.92 -13.12 -10.07
C LEU A 41 -7.33 -13.83 -11.35
N ASP A 42 -8.59 -14.29 -11.45
CA ASP A 42 -9.10 -15.01 -12.62
C ASP A 42 -8.94 -14.20 -13.92
N THR A 43 -9.17 -12.90 -13.87
CA THR A 43 -8.96 -11.98 -15.01
C THR A 43 -7.48 -11.91 -15.38
N SER A 44 -6.58 -11.78 -14.41
CA SER A 44 -5.13 -11.68 -14.66
C SER A 44 -4.54 -12.99 -15.16
N LEU A 45 -5.10 -14.12 -14.76
CA LEU A 45 -4.63 -15.46 -15.16
C LEU A 45 -4.94 -15.79 -16.62
N ALA A 46 -5.99 -15.23 -17.19
CA ALA A 46 -6.39 -15.50 -18.58
C ALA A 46 -5.26 -15.16 -19.59
N THR A 47 -4.45 -14.17 -19.28
CA THR A 47 -3.36 -13.70 -20.15
C THR A 47 -2.00 -13.65 -19.43
N PHE A 48 -1.85 -14.42 -18.34
CA PHE A 48 -0.72 -14.25 -17.43
C PHE A 48 0.66 -14.34 -18.11
N TRP A 49 0.83 -15.25 -19.06
CA TRP A 49 2.09 -15.45 -19.77
C TRP A 49 2.18 -14.74 -21.13
N ASN A 50 1.04 -14.19 -21.62
CA ASN A 50 0.98 -13.64 -22.98
C ASN A 50 1.95 -12.48 -23.18
N ASP A 51 2.14 -11.63 -22.17
CA ASP A 51 3.06 -10.50 -22.23
C ASP A 51 4.54 -10.96 -22.36
N LEU A 52 4.93 -12.03 -21.68
CA LEU A 52 6.27 -12.60 -21.82
C LEU A 52 6.47 -13.19 -23.21
N GLN A 53 5.48 -13.95 -23.69
CA GLN A 53 5.54 -14.58 -25.00
C GLN A 53 5.56 -13.56 -26.13
N SER A 54 4.77 -12.48 -26.05
CA SER A 54 4.73 -11.41 -27.05
C SER A 54 6.03 -10.62 -27.16
N HIS A 55 6.88 -10.67 -26.14
CA HIS A 55 8.20 -10.03 -26.12
C HIS A 55 9.36 -11.04 -26.27
N ASP A 56 9.07 -12.23 -26.78
CA ASP A 56 10.05 -13.32 -26.99
C ASP A 56 10.79 -13.79 -25.74
N TYR A 57 10.27 -13.51 -24.55
CA TYR A 57 10.83 -14.02 -23.30
C TYR A 57 10.41 -15.47 -23.10
N PHE A 58 11.37 -16.32 -22.80
CA PHE A 58 11.16 -17.77 -22.52
C PHE A 58 10.42 -18.51 -23.64
N LYS A 59 10.64 -18.12 -24.90
CA LYS A 59 10.00 -18.72 -26.09
C LYS A 59 10.26 -20.20 -26.28
N ASP A 60 11.41 -20.67 -25.76
CA ASP A 60 11.80 -22.10 -25.81
C ASP A 60 11.18 -22.92 -24.68
N HIS A 61 10.36 -22.30 -23.82
CA HIS A 61 9.71 -22.93 -22.67
C HIS A 61 8.18 -22.98 -22.82
N ASN A 62 7.59 -24.10 -22.44
CA ASN A 62 6.15 -24.29 -22.48
C ASN A 62 5.50 -23.79 -21.17
N LEU A 63 5.03 -22.55 -21.18
CA LEU A 63 4.39 -21.90 -20.03
C LEU A 63 2.89 -22.10 -20.07
N LYS A 64 2.30 -22.64 -19.00
CA LYS A 64 0.84 -22.87 -18.87
C LYS A 64 0.31 -22.45 -17.52
N VAL A 65 -0.98 -22.14 -17.48
CA VAL A 65 -1.77 -21.95 -16.28
C VAL A 65 -2.74 -23.14 -16.17
N LYS A 66 -2.62 -23.92 -15.10
CA LYS A 66 -3.48 -25.06 -14.82
C LYS A 66 -4.42 -24.74 -13.66
N LYS A 67 -5.70 -24.61 -13.93
CA LYS A 67 -6.72 -24.45 -12.88
C LYS A 67 -7.02 -25.79 -12.23
N SER A 68 -6.92 -25.87 -10.91
CA SER A 68 -7.40 -27.00 -10.12
C SER A 68 -8.48 -26.54 -9.13
N LYS A 69 -9.14 -27.50 -8.47
CA LYS A 69 -10.18 -27.19 -7.47
C LYS A 69 -9.65 -26.42 -6.25
N LEU A 70 -8.41 -26.64 -5.87
CA LEU A 70 -7.80 -26.09 -4.66
C LEU A 70 -6.88 -24.91 -4.94
N LEU A 71 -6.02 -25.03 -5.97
CA LEU A 71 -5.01 -24.04 -6.31
C LEU A 71 -4.86 -23.95 -7.82
N THR A 72 -4.64 -22.76 -8.34
CA THR A 72 -4.19 -22.58 -9.72
C THR A 72 -2.67 -22.70 -9.75
N GLU A 73 -2.14 -23.54 -10.63
CA GLU A 73 -0.73 -23.79 -10.79
C GLU A 73 -0.19 -23.11 -12.05
N PHE A 74 0.99 -22.54 -11.93
CA PHE A 74 1.83 -22.15 -13.05
C PHE A 74 2.79 -23.28 -13.37
N THR A 75 2.89 -23.64 -14.63
CA THR A 75 3.83 -24.68 -15.08
C THR A 75 4.77 -24.17 -16.15
N CYS A 76 6.02 -24.61 -16.07
CA CYS A 76 7.07 -24.42 -17.07
C CYS A 76 7.61 -25.78 -17.45
N ASP A 77 7.51 -26.16 -18.73
CA ASP A 77 7.91 -27.47 -19.25
C ASP A 77 7.31 -28.66 -18.49
N GLY A 78 6.04 -28.52 -18.11
CA GLY A 78 5.30 -29.54 -17.36
C GLY A 78 5.58 -29.59 -15.86
N LYS A 79 6.58 -28.86 -15.35
CA LYS A 79 6.90 -28.77 -13.92
C LYS A 79 6.21 -27.57 -13.29
N VAL A 80 5.72 -27.71 -12.06
CA VAL A 80 5.08 -26.60 -11.32
C VAL A 80 6.15 -25.58 -10.92
N CYS A 81 6.05 -24.36 -11.46
CA CYS A 81 6.96 -23.26 -11.16
C CYS A 81 6.37 -22.26 -10.14
N GLY A 82 5.06 -22.30 -9.92
CA GLY A 82 4.42 -21.42 -8.94
C GLY A 82 2.93 -21.67 -8.80
N TYR A 83 2.31 -20.85 -7.96
CA TYR A 83 0.89 -20.93 -7.63
C TYR A 83 0.23 -19.54 -7.69
N ALA A 84 -1.05 -19.52 -8.04
CA ALA A 84 -1.86 -18.31 -7.99
C ALA A 84 -2.91 -18.44 -6.90
N VAL A 85 -2.99 -17.42 -6.02
CA VAL A 85 -3.84 -17.44 -4.84
C VAL A 85 -4.52 -16.08 -4.66
N PRO A 86 -5.84 -16.02 -4.44
CA PRO A 86 -6.48 -14.79 -4.01
C PRO A 86 -6.34 -14.62 -2.49
N LEU A 87 -5.93 -13.43 -2.05
CA LEU A 87 -5.75 -13.12 -0.64
C LEU A 87 -7.05 -13.32 0.16
N SER A 88 -8.19 -12.98 -0.44
CA SER A 88 -9.53 -13.12 0.19
C SER A 88 -9.90 -14.54 0.60
N THR A 89 -9.25 -15.56 0.04
CA THR A 89 -9.51 -16.98 0.36
C THR A 89 -8.26 -17.70 0.85
N SER A 90 -7.26 -16.96 1.29
CA SER A 90 -5.95 -17.51 1.71
C SER A 90 -6.00 -18.50 2.87
N ASN A 91 -7.09 -18.49 3.65
CA ASN A 91 -7.28 -19.44 4.76
C ASN A 91 -7.19 -20.91 4.34
N ILE A 92 -7.50 -21.22 3.06
CA ILE A 92 -7.36 -22.58 2.51
C ILE A 92 -5.89 -23.06 2.45
N LEU A 93 -4.93 -22.11 2.48
CA LEU A 93 -3.50 -22.43 2.42
C LEU A 93 -2.95 -22.99 3.74
N LYS A 94 -3.64 -22.77 4.87
CA LYS A 94 -3.14 -23.12 6.22
C LYS A 94 -2.78 -24.62 6.34
N SER A 95 -3.41 -25.48 5.56
CA SER A 95 -3.16 -26.93 5.52
C SER A 95 -2.25 -27.36 4.36
N THR A 96 -1.74 -26.42 3.56
CA THR A 96 -0.93 -26.73 2.38
C THR A 96 0.55 -26.44 2.64
N ALA A 97 1.43 -27.37 2.27
CA ALA A 97 2.86 -27.18 2.38
C ALA A 97 3.43 -26.67 1.05
N PHE A 98 4.29 -25.66 1.12
CA PHE A 98 4.97 -25.05 -0.03
C PHE A 98 6.50 -25.13 0.12
N PRO A 99 7.12 -26.35 0.10
CA PRO A 99 8.52 -26.51 0.48
C PRO A 99 9.49 -25.76 -0.43
N ASN A 100 9.16 -25.59 -1.69
CA ASN A 100 10.04 -24.97 -2.70
C ASN A 100 9.68 -23.49 -2.97
N VAL A 101 8.62 -22.94 -2.37
CA VAL A 101 8.26 -21.53 -2.53
C VAL A 101 9.24 -20.66 -1.74
N LYS A 102 9.89 -19.74 -2.46
CA LYS A 102 10.85 -18.76 -1.92
C LYS A 102 10.43 -17.32 -2.18
N THR A 103 9.47 -17.10 -3.08
CA THR A 103 9.03 -15.75 -3.42
C THR A 103 7.51 -15.68 -3.40
N ILE A 104 6.97 -14.62 -2.77
CA ILE A 104 5.56 -14.25 -2.85
C ILE A 104 5.50 -12.89 -3.54
N VAL A 105 4.66 -12.75 -4.56
CA VAL A 105 4.40 -11.48 -5.25
C VAL A 105 2.95 -11.11 -5.06
N PHE A 106 2.69 -9.98 -4.39
CA PHE A 106 1.36 -9.42 -4.27
C PHE A 106 1.21 -8.24 -5.23
N ASP A 107 0.49 -8.48 -6.31
CA ASP A 107 0.29 -7.49 -7.36
C ASP A 107 -0.96 -6.64 -7.12
N GLU A 108 -0.84 -5.34 -7.41
CA GLU A 108 -1.83 -4.29 -7.13
C GLU A 108 -2.23 -4.20 -5.65
N PHE A 109 -1.23 -4.15 -4.75
CA PHE A 109 -1.50 -3.99 -3.31
C PHE A 109 -2.11 -2.62 -2.96
N ILE A 110 -1.86 -1.59 -3.78
CA ILE A 110 -2.53 -0.28 -3.66
C ILE A 110 -3.77 -0.31 -4.56
N LEU A 111 -4.93 -0.07 -3.95
CA LEU A 111 -6.20 0.00 -4.69
C LEU A 111 -6.41 1.36 -5.33
N ASP A 112 -6.91 1.33 -6.55
CA ASP A 112 -7.60 2.47 -7.15
C ASP A 112 -9.02 2.62 -6.55
N ASN A 113 -9.59 3.84 -6.61
CA ASN A 113 -11.00 4.03 -6.26
C ASN A 113 -11.87 3.33 -7.30
N GLY A 114 -12.59 2.33 -6.87
CA GLY A 114 -13.45 1.54 -7.72
C GLY A 114 -14.35 0.64 -6.88
N THR A 115 -14.77 -0.45 -7.48
CA THR A 115 -15.63 -1.46 -6.86
C THR A 115 -14.96 -2.21 -5.70
N TYR A 116 -13.63 -2.36 -5.77
CA TYR A 116 -12.87 -3.12 -4.79
C TYR A 116 -12.46 -2.26 -3.58
N ARG A 117 -12.46 -2.91 -2.40
CA ARG A 117 -12.01 -2.34 -1.13
C ARG A 117 -10.88 -3.19 -0.54
N TYR A 118 -10.12 -2.63 0.39
CA TYR A 118 -9.22 -3.44 1.21
C TYR A 118 -10.02 -4.46 2.03
N LEU A 119 -9.48 -5.66 2.19
CA LEU A 119 -10.09 -6.69 3.02
C LEU A 119 -10.03 -6.28 4.50
N LYS A 120 -11.00 -6.74 5.27
CA LYS A 120 -10.93 -6.58 6.74
C LYS A 120 -9.70 -7.33 7.25
N ASN A 121 -8.85 -6.66 8.02
CA ASN A 121 -7.59 -7.21 8.54
C ASN A 121 -6.61 -7.70 7.44
N GLU A 122 -6.58 -7.04 6.29
CA GLU A 122 -5.80 -7.46 5.12
C GLU A 122 -4.32 -7.70 5.42
N VAL A 123 -3.69 -6.83 6.22
CA VAL A 123 -2.27 -6.98 6.59
C VAL A 123 -2.04 -8.25 7.39
N THR A 124 -2.91 -8.53 8.37
CA THR A 124 -2.84 -9.78 9.16
C THR A 124 -3.00 -11.01 8.28
N MET A 125 -3.96 -10.99 7.34
CA MET A 125 -4.14 -12.09 6.38
C MET A 125 -2.89 -12.31 5.53
N MET A 126 -2.22 -11.23 5.11
CA MET A 126 -0.97 -11.33 4.36
C MET A 126 0.17 -11.87 5.22
N LEU A 127 0.28 -11.45 6.47
CA LEU A 127 1.27 -11.99 7.43
C LEU A 127 1.03 -13.48 7.69
N ASP A 128 -0.22 -13.92 7.83
CA ASP A 128 -0.59 -15.33 7.97
C ASP A 128 -0.13 -16.18 6.77
N ILE A 129 -0.24 -15.64 5.54
CA ILE A 129 0.29 -16.31 4.34
C ILE A 129 1.83 -16.42 4.41
N ILE A 130 2.49 -15.32 4.76
CA ILE A 130 3.95 -15.29 4.87
C ILE A 130 4.43 -16.35 5.87
N GLU A 131 3.79 -16.42 7.03
CA GLU A 131 4.08 -17.41 8.06
C GLU A 131 3.81 -18.85 7.57
N THR A 132 2.63 -19.08 6.95
CA THR A 132 2.23 -20.40 6.44
C THR A 132 3.21 -20.92 5.39
N VAL A 133 3.65 -20.07 4.48
CA VAL A 133 4.56 -20.43 3.38
C VAL A 133 6.00 -20.51 3.87
N GLY A 134 6.43 -19.52 4.63
CA GLY A 134 7.81 -19.39 5.09
C GLY A 134 8.12 -20.35 6.24
N ARG A 135 7.25 -20.38 7.26
CA ARG A 135 7.54 -21.02 8.54
C ARG A 135 8.88 -20.52 9.10
N LEU A 136 9.89 -21.37 9.19
CA LEU A 136 11.25 -21.03 9.63
C LEU A 136 12.21 -20.73 8.47
N ARG A 137 11.71 -20.64 7.23
CA ARG A 137 12.53 -20.41 6.04
C ARG A 137 12.47 -18.94 5.64
N ASP A 138 13.58 -18.41 5.16
CA ASP A 138 13.61 -17.10 4.54
C ASP A 138 12.87 -17.11 3.21
N ILE A 139 11.86 -16.27 3.10
CA ILE A 139 11.12 -16.04 1.86
C ILE A 139 11.15 -14.55 1.49
N GLN A 140 11.19 -14.26 0.21
CA GLN A 140 11.08 -12.91 -0.31
C GLN A 140 9.62 -12.57 -0.57
N VAL A 141 9.18 -11.41 -0.11
CA VAL A 141 7.83 -10.90 -0.38
C VAL A 141 7.94 -9.59 -1.14
N ILE A 142 7.27 -9.50 -2.29
CA ILE A 142 7.30 -8.34 -3.18
C ILE A 142 5.88 -7.82 -3.37
N PHE A 143 5.67 -6.58 -3.02
CA PHE A 143 4.41 -5.85 -3.21
C PHE A 143 4.57 -4.93 -4.42
N LEU A 144 3.69 -5.07 -5.41
CA LEU A 144 3.69 -4.24 -6.62
C LEU A 144 2.48 -3.32 -6.59
N GLY A 145 2.69 -2.02 -6.76
CA GLY A 145 1.62 -1.02 -6.74
C GLY A 145 1.85 0.13 -7.72
N ASN A 146 0.75 0.75 -8.14
CA ASN A 146 0.81 2.01 -8.89
C ASN A 146 0.91 3.19 -7.92
N ALA A 147 1.46 4.31 -8.39
CA ALA A 147 1.62 5.54 -7.61
C ALA A 147 0.27 6.27 -7.43
N LEU A 148 -0.66 5.65 -6.71
CA LEU A 148 -2.02 6.18 -6.49
C LEU A 148 -2.09 6.99 -5.19
N THR A 149 -1.62 6.40 -4.10
CA THR A 149 -1.62 7.00 -2.77
C THR A 149 -0.68 6.24 -1.84
N ILE A 150 -0.06 6.96 -0.92
CA ILE A 150 0.65 6.33 0.21
C ILE A 150 -0.31 5.83 1.29
N THR A 151 -1.60 6.18 1.19
CA THR A 151 -2.64 5.75 2.13
C THR A 151 -3.07 4.34 1.81
N ASN A 152 -2.40 3.39 2.39
CA ASN A 152 -2.77 1.98 2.29
C ASN A 152 -2.49 1.26 3.62
N PRO A 153 -3.16 0.13 3.91
CA PRO A 153 -3.03 -0.58 5.18
C PRO A 153 -1.59 -1.00 5.50
N TYR A 154 -0.79 -1.35 4.51
CA TYR A 154 0.59 -1.82 4.68
C TYR A 154 1.52 -0.70 5.11
N PHE A 155 1.44 0.46 4.45
CA PHE A 155 2.24 1.63 4.83
C PHE A 155 1.87 2.14 6.22
N ALA A 156 0.57 2.13 6.55
CA ALA A 156 0.12 2.49 7.88
C ALA A 156 0.64 1.50 8.95
N TYR A 157 0.54 0.18 8.68
CA TYR A 157 0.92 -0.85 9.64
C TYR A 157 2.42 -0.88 9.93
N PHE A 158 3.25 -0.80 8.88
CA PHE A 158 4.71 -0.89 8.99
C PHE A 158 5.39 0.47 9.20
N ASP A 159 4.64 1.56 9.22
CA ASP A 159 5.16 2.93 9.32
C ASP A 159 6.11 3.28 8.16
N LEU A 160 5.65 3.05 6.94
CA LEU A 160 6.44 3.27 5.74
C LEU A 160 6.16 4.63 5.12
N ASP A 161 7.16 5.12 4.40
CA ASP A 161 7.09 6.35 3.61
C ASP A 161 7.82 6.16 2.26
N LEU A 162 7.58 7.07 1.31
CA LEU A 162 8.23 7.00 0.00
C LEU A 162 9.63 7.64 0.01
N PRO A 163 10.57 7.08 -0.75
CA PRO A 163 11.88 7.68 -0.95
C PRO A 163 11.84 8.79 -2.01
N TYR A 164 11.29 9.96 -1.69
CA TYR A 164 11.14 11.06 -2.65
C TYR A 164 12.47 11.54 -3.25
N ASN A 165 13.56 11.52 -2.48
CA ASN A 165 14.88 11.99 -2.87
C ASN A 165 15.85 10.89 -3.31
N SER A 166 15.42 9.64 -3.31
CA SER A 166 16.20 8.47 -3.68
C SER A 166 15.32 7.44 -4.39
N GLU A 167 15.91 6.40 -4.96
CA GLU A 167 15.14 5.30 -5.54
C GLU A 167 14.68 4.30 -4.49
N PHE A 168 15.41 4.19 -3.39
CA PHE A 168 15.18 3.21 -2.34
C PHE A 168 15.24 3.84 -0.96
N ARG A 169 14.42 3.32 -0.06
CA ARG A 169 14.50 3.57 1.37
C ARG A 169 14.30 2.27 2.14
N THR A 170 15.11 2.06 3.17
CA THR A 170 15.02 0.89 4.05
C THR A 170 14.33 1.24 5.36
N PHE A 171 13.63 0.27 5.93
CA PHE A 171 12.92 0.36 7.19
C PHE A 171 13.12 -0.92 7.99
N LYS A 172 12.85 -0.89 9.29
CA LYS A 172 12.93 -2.05 10.20
C LYS A 172 14.29 -2.75 10.05
N ASP A 173 15.37 -2.00 10.22
CA ASP A 173 16.77 -2.49 10.15
C ASP A 173 17.09 -3.25 8.85
N GLY A 174 16.54 -2.75 7.72
CA GLY A 174 16.78 -3.33 6.39
C GLY A 174 15.83 -4.47 6.00
N LEU A 175 14.95 -4.93 6.89
CA LEU A 175 13.99 -6.00 6.60
C LEU A 175 12.92 -5.58 5.59
N ILE A 176 12.65 -4.28 5.46
CA ILE A 176 11.71 -3.72 4.51
C ILE A 176 12.44 -2.71 3.62
N VAL A 177 12.21 -2.83 2.31
CA VAL A 177 12.69 -1.88 1.30
C VAL A 177 11.50 -1.30 0.56
N VAL A 178 11.45 0.01 0.44
CA VAL A 178 10.49 0.72 -0.43
C VAL A 178 11.26 1.26 -1.62
N ASN A 179 10.86 0.83 -2.82
CA ASN A 179 11.39 1.32 -4.10
C ASN A 179 10.32 2.18 -4.79
N TYR A 180 10.68 3.41 -5.12
CA TYR A 180 9.87 4.31 -5.90
C TYR A 180 10.49 4.48 -7.29
N ILE A 181 9.95 3.74 -8.25
CA ILE A 181 10.50 3.65 -9.60
C ILE A 181 10.41 5.01 -10.29
N LYS A 182 11.54 5.47 -10.82
CA LYS A 182 11.66 6.66 -11.67
C LYS A 182 12.18 6.23 -13.05
N ASN A 183 11.27 5.88 -13.95
CA ASN A 183 11.65 5.44 -15.30
C ASN A 183 11.55 6.61 -16.30
N MET A 184 12.59 7.45 -16.35
CA MET A 184 12.64 8.63 -17.21
C MET A 184 12.46 8.31 -18.71
N PRO A 185 13.16 7.30 -19.30
CA PRO A 185 12.94 6.94 -20.70
C PRO A 185 11.49 6.55 -21.01
N TYR A 186 10.85 5.81 -20.10
CA TYR A 186 9.44 5.44 -20.26
C TYR A 186 8.50 6.66 -20.22
N ARG A 187 8.76 7.60 -19.31
CA ARG A 187 7.99 8.86 -19.22
C ARG A 187 8.08 9.67 -20.49
N GLU A 188 9.29 9.85 -21.02
CA GLU A 188 9.50 10.59 -22.26
C GLU A 188 8.79 9.93 -23.43
N ALA A 189 8.94 8.62 -23.61
CA ALA A 189 8.23 7.88 -24.64
C ALA A 189 6.70 8.01 -24.51
N LYS A 190 6.19 7.97 -23.28
CA LYS A 190 4.76 8.12 -22.99
C LYS A 190 4.26 9.53 -23.30
N LYS A 191 5.01 10.59 -22.95
CA LYS A 191 4.70 11.99 -23.31
C LYS A 191 4.58 12.19 -24.83
N GLN A 192 5.42 11.52 -25.60
CA GLN A 192 5.40 11.60 -27.06
C GLN A 192 4.24 10.81 -27.71
N SER A 193 3.62 9.88 -27.00
CA SER A 193 2.48 9.12 -27.52
C SER A 193 1.26 10.02 -27.74
N ARG A 194 0.33 9.60 -28.64
CA ARG A 194 -0.93 10.33 -28.87
C ARG A 194 -1.73 10.49 -27.57
N PHE A 195 -1.77 9.46 -26.75
CA PHE A 195 -2.47 9.50 -25.46
C PHE A 195 -1.74 10.41 -24.46
N GLY A 196 -0.41 10.37 -24.42
CA GLY A 196 0.40 11.25 -23.57
C GLY A 196 0.15 12.74 -23.88
N LYS A 197 0.12 13.10 -25.16
CA LYS A 197 -0.20 14.47 -25.60
C LYS A 197 -1.63 14.91 -25.25
N LEU A 198 -2.58 13.96 -25.24
CA LEU A 198 -3.97 14.24 -24.85
C LEU A 198 -4.11 14.57 -23.34
N ILE A 199 -3.35 13.89 -22.50
CA ILE A 199 -3.43 14.03 -21.04
C ILE A 199 -2.38 14.97 -20.45
N ASP A 200 -1.52 15.55 -21.29
CA ASP A 200 -0.49 16.48 -20.85
C ASP A 200 -1.10 17.65 -20.08
N ASN A 201 -0.42 18.08 -19.00
CA ASN A 201 -0.88 19.14 -18.08
C ASN A 201 -2.20 18.87 -17.34
N THR A 202 -2.78 17.67 -17.43
CA THR A 202 -3.94 17.28 -16.63
C THR A 202 -3.51 16.63 -15.30
N GLU A 203 -4.43 16.55 -14.31
CA GLU A 203 -4.21 15.81 -13.06
C GLU A 203 -3.89 14.34 -13.36
N TYR A 204 -4.60 13.73 -14.29
CA TYR A 204 -4.35 12.36 -14.72
C TYR A 204 -2.99 12.22 -15.42
N GLY A 205 -2.56 13.21 -16.17
CA GLY A 205 -1.24 13.24 -16.83
C GLY A 205 -0.09 13.25 -15.81
N ARG A 206 -0.19 14.07 -14.76
CA ARG A 206 0.79 14.08 -13.67
C ARG A 206 0.92 12.72 -13.00
N TYR A 207 -0.18 12.05 -12.72
CA TYR A 207 -0.18 10.68 -12.21
C TYR A 207 0.40 9.67 -13.21
N ALA A 208 -0.16 9.67 -14.43
CA ALA A 208 0.11 8.61 -15.40
C ALA A 208 1.49 8.74 -16.07
N ILE A 209 2.03 9.95 -16.16
CA ILE A 209 3.30 10.26 -16.83
C ILE A 209 4.38 10.63 -15.82
N ASP A 210 4.09 11.59 -14.91
CA ASP A 210 5.11 12.13 -14.04
C ASP A 210 5.27 11.35 -12.72
N ASN A 211 4.48 10.28 -12.55
CA ASN A 211 4.50 9.41 -11.37
C ASN A 211 4.18 10.15 -10.07
N GLU A 212 3.39 11.22 -10.17
CA GLU A 212 2.86 11.86 -8.99
C GLU A 212 1.77 10.99 -8.35
N MET A 213 1.66 11.04 -7.04
CA MET A 213 0.59 10.35 -6.34
C MET A 213 -0.75 10.97 -6.69
N LEU A 214 -1.61 10.22 -7.37
CA LEU A 214 -2.90 10.71 -7.89
C LEU A 214 -3.80 11.32 -6.81
N ARG A 215 -3.71 10.84 -5.57
CA ARG A 215 -4.62 11.22 -4.48
C ARG A 215 -3.94 11.89 -3.31
N ASP A 216 -2.63 11.88 -3.27
CA ASP A 216 -1.87 12.50 -2.21
C ASP A 216 -1.60 13.95 -2.59
N ASN A 217 -2.44 14.80 -2.07
CA ASN A 217 -2.26 16.21 -2.28
C ASN A 217 -1.56 16.82 -1.05
N THR A 218 -0.54 17.61 -1.28
CA THR A 218 0.27 18.26 -0.23
C THR A 218 -0.38 19.49 0.37
N HIS A 219 -1.58 19.89 -0.10
CA HIS A 219 -2.32 20.97 0.53
C HIS A 219 -2.57 20.63 2.00
N PHE A 220 -2.45 21.63 2.85
CA PHE A 220 -2.58 21.52 4.31
C PHE A 220 -1.45 20.72 5.00
N ILE A 221 -0.38 20.30 4.30
CA ILE A 221 0.78 19.72 4.96
C ILE A 221 1.75 20.83 5.32
N GLU A 222 1.99 20.98 6.63
CA GLU A 222 2.87 22.00 7.18
C GLU A 222 3.37 21.55 8.55
N LYS A 223 4.68 21.70 8.79
CA LYS A 223 5.27 21.42 10.11
C LYS A 223 4.75 22.40 11.15
N LYS A 224 4.34 21.87 12.30
CA LYS A 224 3.95 22.73 13.40
C LYS A 224 5.10 23.59 13.88
N PRO A 225 4.85 24.87 14.23
CA PRO A 225 5.82 25.70 14.91
C PRO A 225 6.30 25.09 16.23
N ASN A 226 7.55 25.35 16.62
CA ASN A 226 8.11 24.80 17.85
C ASN A 226 7.44 25.35 19.12
N ASP A 227 6.89 26.55 19.04
CA ASP A 227 6.20 27.25 20.12
C ASP A 227 4.68 26.99 20.17
N SER A 228 4.23 25.96 19.46
CA SER A 228 2.82 25.54 19.47
C SER A 228 2.41 24.99 20.83
N ILE A 229 1.18 25.25 21.23
CA ILE A 229 0.61 24.79 22.49
C ILE A 229 -0.05 23.42 22.27
N PHE A 230 0.33 22.45 23.09
CA PHE A 230 -0.27 21.11 23.06
C PHE A 230 -1.63 21.09 23.76
N TRP A 231 -2.62 20.42 23.13
CA TRP A 231 -3.98 20.31 23.67
C TRP A 231 -4.35 18.89 24.08
N GLY A 232 -3.93 17.88 23.35
CA GLY A 232 -4.29 16.49 23.63
C GLY A 232 -3.96 15.57 22.48
N VAL A 233 -4.43 14.34 22.57
CA VAL A 233 -4.17 13.25 21.62
C VAL A 233 -5.48 12.64 21.14
N LEU A 234 -5.61 12.45 19.85
CA LEU A 234 -6.61 11.55 19.25
C LEU A 234 -5.96 10.19 18.96
N VAL A 235 -6.57 9.13 19.42
CA VAL A 235 -6.18 7.77 19.04
C VAL A 235 -7.03 7.33 17.87
N ILE A 236 -6.39 7.01 16.74
CA ILE A 236 -7.06 6.69 15.47
C ILE A 236 -6.39 5.46 14.87
N ASN A 237 -7.09 4.34 14.80
CA ASN A 237 -6.56 3.06 14.31
C ASN A 237 -5.21 2.70 14.95
N GLY A 238 -5.12 2.80 16.28
CA GLY A 238 -3.92 2.54 17.07
C GLY A 238 -2.82 3.60 16.96
N ASN A 239 -3.01 4.68 16.20
CA ASN A 239 -2.03 5.76 16.07
C ASN A 239 -2.39 6.94 17.00
N ASN A 240 -1.38 7.43 17.72
CA ASN A 240 -1.52 8.64 18.52
C ASN A 240 -1.27 9.87 17.66
N VAL A 241 -2.23 10.77 17.60
CA VAL A 241 -2.20 12.03 16.84
C VAL A 241 -2.32 13.20 17.80
N GLY A 242 -1.23 13.93 18.01
CA GLY A 242 -1.22 15.12 18.87
C GLY A 242 -1.92 16.30 18.21
N ILE A 243 -2.74 17.01 18.98
CA ILE A 243 -3.42 18.23 18.58
C ILE A 243 -2.64 19.41 19.16
N TRP A 244 -2.27 20.34 18.32
CA TRP A 244 -1.47 21.51 18.66
C TRP A 244 -2.07 22.78 18.10
N GLN A 245 -2.02 23.87 18.87
CA GLN A 245 -2.38 25.20 18.42
C GLN A 245 -1.13 26.05 18.21
N GLY A 246 -0.96 26.54 16.99
CA GLY A 246 0.08 27.51 16.68
C GLY A 246 -0.36 28.95 17.07
N LYS A 247 0.59 29.79 17.43
CA LYS A 247 0.34 31.23 17.67
C LYS A 247 -0.13 31.98 16.43
N ASN A 248 0.07 31.39 15.26
CA ASN A 248 -0.42 31.88 13.96
C ASN A 248 -1.90 31.61 13.71
N GLY A 249 -2.62 31.07 14.69
CA GLY A 249 -4.05 30.78 14.59
C GLY A 249 -4.42 29.46 13.89
N TYR A 250 -3.44 28.70 13.38
CA TYR A 250 -3.67 27.37 12.80
C TYR A 250 -3.69 26.28 13.86
N LEU A 251 -4.49 25.24 13.62
CA LEU A 251 -4.38 23.97 14.32
C LEU A 251 -3.49 23.00 13.54
N TYR A 252 -2.69 22.25 14.27
CA TYR A 252 -1.77 21.27 13.70
C TYR A 252 -2.02 19.88 14.27
N LEU A 253 -2.11 18.87 13.39
CA LEU A 253 -2.12 17.49 13.77
C LEU A 253 -0.73 16.89 13.50
N SER A 254 -0.15 16.26 14.51
CA SER A 254 1.25 15.87 14.54
C SER A 254 1.44 14.46 15.08
N PRO A 255 2.45 13.69 14.62
CA PRO A 255 2.85 12.44 15.27
C PRO A 255 3.51 12.68 16.64
N LYS A 256 3.91 13.94 16.92
CA LYS A 256 4.50 14.34 18.21
C LYS A 256 3.39 14.69 19.18
N TYR A 257 3.50 14.21 20.41
CA TYR A 257 2.56 14.46 21.50
C TYR A 257 3.27 14.31 22.86
N ASP A 258 2.64 14.79 23.90
CA ASP A 258 3.09 14.51 25.27
C ASP A 258 2.59 13.11 25.71
N PRO A 259 3.48 12.13 25.91
CA PRO A 259 3.08 10.77 26.29
C PRO A 259 2.40 10.69 27.67
N ASN A 260 2.64 11.67 28.54
CA ASN A 260 2.11 11.72 29.91
C ASN A 260 0.75 12.46 29.99
N THR A 261 0.20 12.88 28.85
CA THR A 261 -1.07 13.60 28.86
C THR A 261 -2.23 12.71 29.32
N VAL A 262 -3.10 13.28 30.15
CA VAL A 262 -4.41 12.67 30.50
C VAL A 262 -5.48 12.94 29.44
N HIS A 263 -5.22 13.87 28.53
CA HIS A 263 -6.13 14.23 27.42
C HIS A 263 -5.87 13.36 26.21
N LYS A 264 -6.12 12.08 26.33
CA LYS A 264 -5.97 11.08 25.28
C LYS A 264 -7.33 10.47 24.97
N PHE A 265 -7.84 10.72 23.74
CA PHE A 265 -9.22 10.42 23.38
C PHE A 265 -9.29 9.33 22.31
N ALA A 266 -10.05 8.27 22.58
CA ALA A 266 -10.45 7.29 21.58
C ALA A 266 -11.88 7.60 21.10
N CYS A 267 -12.08 7.60 19.77
CA CYS A 267 -13.39 7.83 19.14
C CYS A 267 -14.02 6.53 18.60
N ASP A 268 -13.29 5.42 18.64
CA ASP A 268 -13.72 4.07 18.26
C ASP A 268 -13.44 3.11 19.40
N PHE A 269 -14.31 2.12 19.61
CA PHE A 269 -14.14 1.12 20.67
C PHE A 269 -12.85 0.30 20.51
N ASN A 270 -12.39 0.07 19.28
CA ASN A 270 -11.15 -0.67 19.05
C ASN A 270 -9.89 0.10 19.47
N ASP A 271 -9.99 1.43 19.57
CA ASP A 271 -8.90 2.32 19.99
C ASP A 271 -8.97 2.63 21.51
N HIS A 272 -10.06 2.22 22.19
CA HIS A 272 -10.25 2.49 23.62
C HIS A 272 -9.44 1.53 24.48
N THR A 273 -8.69 2.10 25.41
CA THR A 273 -7.85 1.39 26.38
C THR A 273 -8.00 2.01 27.76
N GLU A 274 -7.44 1.40 28.80
CA GLU A 274 -7.41 1.95 30.16
C GLU A 274 -6.75 3.34 30.26
N GLN A 275 -5.93 3.70 29.27
CA GLN A 275 -5.21 4.97 29.22
C GLN A 275 -5.92 6.02 28.35
N THR A 276 -7.12 5.76 27.85
CA THR A 276 -7.85 6.66 26.97
C THR A 276 -9.22 7.02 27.53
N ILE A 277 -9.64 8.25 27.26
CA ILE A 277 -11.02 8.69 27.49
C ILE A 277 -11.81 8.31 26.25
N PHE A 278 -12.85 7.49 26.38
CA PHE A 278 -13.77 7.23 25.27
C PHE A 278 -14.79 8.36 25.16
N LEU A 279 -14.78 9.02 24.02
CA LEU A 279 -15.79 10.03 23.68
C LEU A 279 -16.30 9.76 22.28
N ASN A 280 -17.62 9.65 22.15
CA ASN A 280 -18.26 9.63 20.85
C ASN A 280 -17.78 10.83 20.02
N ALA A 281 -17.63 10.64 18.73
CA ALA A 281 -17.13 11.68 17.82
C ALA A 281 -17.93 13.01 17.93
N LYS A 282 -19.24 12.93 18.21
CA LYS A 282 -20.10 14.11 18.41
C LYS A 282 -19.82 14.87 19.72
N ASP A 283 -19.40 14.15 20.75
CA ASP A 283 -19.21 14.71 22.09
C ASP A 283 -17.75 15.14 22.34
N ASN A 284 -16.85 14.74 21.47
CA ASN A 284 -15.43 15.10 21.57
C ASN A 284 -15.20 16.54 21.12
N TYR A 285 -15.01 17.43 22.11
CA TYR A 285 -14.76 18.86 21.85
C TYR A 285 -13.54 19.08 20.95
N TYR A 286 -12.42 18.37 21.20
CA TYR A 286 -11.19 18.54 20.40
C TYR A 286 -11.36 18.07 18.97
N LEU A 287 -12.09 16.97 18.76
CA LEU A 287 -12.39 16.50 17.41
C LEU A 287 -13.29 17.49 16.65
N ARG A 288 -14.30 18.05 17.34
CA ARG A 288 -15.16 19.10 16.74
C ARG A 288 -14.36 20.34 16.35
N LEU A 289 -13.41 20.75 17.18
CA LEU A 289 -12.50 21.85 16.83
C LEU A 289 -11.66 21.51 15.58
N CYS A 290 -11.11 20.32 15.49
CA CYS A 290 -10.37 19.88 14.29
C CYS A 290 -11.27 19.88 13.06
N VAL A 291 -12.53 19.42 13.16
CA VAL A 291 -13.51 19.45 12.06
C VAL A 291 -13.81 20.89 11.63
N THR A 292 -14.04 21.78 12.60
CA THR A 292 -14.31 23.21 12.32
C THR A 292 -13.10 23.87 11.65
N ALA A 293 -11.90 23.64 12.19
CA ALA A 293 -10.66 24.16 11.63
C ALA A 293 -10.39 23.62 10.20
N TYR A 294 -10.73 22.34 9.95
CA TYR A 294 -10.62 21.76 8.61
C TYR A 294 -11.58 22.42 7.61
N LYS A 295 -12.86 22.62 8.00
CA LYS A 295 -13.85 23.32 7.17
C LYS A 295 -13.43 24.76 6.86
N GLN A 296 -12.74 25.42 7.78
CA GLN A 296 -12.24 26.79 7.61
C GLN A 296 -10.90 26.89 6.89
N GLY A 297 -10.25 25.74 6.55
CA GLY A 297 -8.95 25.72 5.89
C GLY A 297 -7.76 26.04 6.81
N ILE A 298 -7.97 26.09 8.12
CA ILE A 298 -6.94 26.41 9.12
C ILE A 298 -6.40 25.18 9.88
N LEU A 299 -6.80 23.97 9.50
CA LEU A 299 -6.19 22.72 10.00
C LEU A 299 -5.03 22.32 9.11
N LYS A 300 -3.87 22.08 9.72
CA LYS A 300 -2.66 21.59 9.07
C LYS A 300 -2.28 20.22 9.59
N PHE A 301 -1.62 19.43 8.74
CA PHE A 301 -1.11 18.10 9.07
C PHE A 301 0.41 18.13 8.97
N GLU A 302 1.13 17.67 9.98
CA GLU A 302 2.61 17.76 9.97
C GLU A 302 3.25 16.91 8.87
N ASN A 303 2.57 15.86 8.43
CA ASN A 303 2.98 15.03 7.29
C ASN A 303 1.78 14.32 6.64
N GLN A 304 2.02 13.70 5.48
CA GLN A 304 0.99 13.01 4.71
C GLN A 304 0.39 11.83 5.49
N LYS A 305 1.16 11.11 6.30
CA LYS A 305 0.68 10.00 7.11
C LYS A 305 -0.41 10.46 8.08
N ILE A 306 -0.14 11.53 8.83
CA ILE A 306 -1.11 12.11 9.78
C ILE A 306 -2.37 12.57 9.05
N LYS A 307 -2.23 13.24 7.91
CA LYS A 307 -3.36 13.63 7.07
C LYS A 307 -4.21 12.42 6.68
N ASN A 308 -3.58 11.37 6.20
CA ASN A 308 -4.26 10.17 5.71
C ASN A 308 -4.97 9.38 6.81
N ILE A 309 -4.38 9.33 8.01
CA ILE A 309 -4.99 8.69 9.19
C ILE A 309 -6.23 9.50 9.67
N THR A 310 -6.15 10.81 9.60
CA THR A 310 -7.13 11.69 10.25
C THR A 310 -8.31 12.03 9.34
N ILE A 311 -8.09 12.24 8.04
CA ILE A 311 -9.15 12.64 7.09
C ILE A 311 -10.38 11.71 7.12
N PRO A 312 -10.25 10.36 7.16
CA PRO A 312 -11.41 9.49 7.23
C PRO A 312 -12.29 9.72 8.47
N LEU A 313 -11.67 10.03 9.62
CA LEU A 313 -12.38 10.36 10.85
C LEU A 313 -13.07 11.73 10.73
N LEU A 314 -12.36 12.74 10.22
CA LEU A 314 -12.94 14.07 10.00
C LEU A 314 -14.15 14.00 9.05
N ASN A 315 -14.05 13.26 7.95
CA ASN A 315 -15.13 13.09 6.99
C ASN A 315 -16.36 12.40 7.61
N LYS A 316 -16.18 11.40 8.46
CA LYS A 316 -17.28 10.79 9.21
C LYS A 316 -18.00 11.82 10.10
N CYS A 317 -17.24 12.73 10.70
CA CYS A 317 -17.81 13.77 11.58
C CYS A 317 -18.46 14.92 10.82
N ILE A 318 -18.12 15.14 9.55
CA ILE A 318 -18.74 16.16 8.69
C ILE A 318 -20.11 15.70 8.17
N ALA A 319 -20.29 14.39 8.02
CA ALA A 319 -21.53 13.79 7.52
C ALA A 319 -22.67 13.75 8.57
N PHE A 320 -22.42 14.24 9.78
CA PHE A 320 -23.39 14.45 10.84
C PHE A 320 -23.65 15.94 11.05
#